data_96f50c3bf59dcffcf06103195387557b
#
_entry.id   96f50c3bf59dcffcf06103195387557b
#
_cell.length_a   1.000
_cell.length_b   1.000
_cell.length_c   1.000
_cell.angle_alpha   90.00
_cell.angle_beta   90.00
_cell.angle_gamma   90.00
#
_symmetry.space_group_name_H-M   'P 1'
#
loop_
_entity.id
_entity.type
_entity.pdbx_description
1 polymer ?
#
loop_
_entity_poly.entity_id
_entity_poly.type
_entity_poly.pdbx_seq_one_letter_code
_entity_poly.pdbx_strand_id
1 'polypeptide(L)'
;AFSETPSLTKQEKELAESYRKLLHISRTEVAIQEGEFFDLTYANPNSEHFDSYREFAFMRKKDNVVLLIVANFSNEKKDTDVIIPSHAFDFWHLPEMKVVSQELLSGKFFNLDLRCDSAVRVTVPAYGCGVFKFDLSMKNNDYLFNEHNKEEFPPAHTAEHLLNQVMIQMFHCDRSYNAHIERKKSKMSFILNHKPTRQE
;
A
#
# COMPACT_ATOMS: atom_id res chain seq x y z
N ALA A 1 -30.57 -33.13 15.41
CA ALA A 1 -29.11 -33.18 15.30
C ALA A 1 -28.67 -32.01 14.47
N PHE A 2 -28.08 -30.97 15.07
CA PHE A 2 -27.42 -29.90 14.36
C PHE A 2 -26.12 -30.51 13.80
N SER A 3 -25.99 -30.58 12.48
CA SER A 3 -24.72 -30.93 11.85
C SER A 3 -23.73 -29.81 12.14
N GLU A 4 -22.67 -30.09 12.87
CA GLU A 4 -21.56 -29.18 13.02
C GLU A 4 -21.01 -28.89 11.62
N THR A 5 -21.06 -27.63 11.23
CA THR A 5 -20.39 -27.17 10.00
C THR A 5 -18.90 -27.49 10.14
N PRO A 6 -18.30 -28.26 9.24
CA PRO A 6 -16.89 -28.61 9.36
C PRO A 6 -16.04 -27.35 9.45
N SER A 7 -15.14 -27.30 10.42
CA SER A 7 -14.22 -26.15 10.57
C SER A 7 -13.29 -26.09 9.35
N LEU A 8 -13.19 -24.91 8.74
CA LEU A 8 -12.31 -24.66 7.60
C LEU A 8 -10.86 -25.02 7.94
N THR A 9 -10.19 -25.67 7.01
CA THR A 9 -8.74 -25.91 7.06
C THR A 9 -7.95 -24.59 7.05
N LYS A 10 -6.69 -24.64 7.38
CA LYS A 10 -5.81 -23.45 7.32
C LYS A 10 -5.79 -22.84 5.91
N GLN A 11 -5.65 -23.66 4.87
CA GLN A 11 -5.62 -23.21 3.48
C GLN A 11 -6.93 -22.56 3.04
N GLU A 12 -8.08 -23.13 3.44
CA GLU A 12 -9.39 -22.55 3.14
C GLU A 12 -9.59 -21.19 3.84
N LYS A 13 -9.09 -21.04 5.07
CA LYS A 13 -9.12 -19.75 5.79
C LYS A 13 -8.24 -18.69 5.10
N GLU A 14 -7.03 -19.06 4.68
CA GLU A 14 -6.12 -18.16 3.95
C GLU A 14 -6.72 -17.74 2.61
N LEU A 15 -7.34 -18.67 1.88
CA LEU A 15 -8.03 -18.39 0.63
C LEU A 15 -9.24 -17.46 0.86
N ALA A 16 -10.07 -17.75 1.85
CA ALA A 16 -11.22 -16.92 2.19
C ALA A 16 -10.81 -15.50 2.59
N GLU A 17 -9.69 -15.35 3.31
CA GLU A 17 -9.16 -14.03 3.66
C GLU A 17 -8.65 -13.27 2.43
N SER A 18 -7.99 -13.94 1.50
CA SER A 18 -7.56 -13.35 0.23
C SER A 18 -8.75 -12.84 -0.59
N TYR A 19 -9.80 -13.64 -0.71
CA TYR A 19 -11.05 -13.22 -1.37
C TYR A 19 -11.70 -12.03 -0.65
N ARG A 20 -11.75 -12.04 0.68
CA ARG A 20 -12.31 -10.93 1.45
C ARG A 20 -11.59 -9.61 1.17
N LYS A 21 -10.26 -9.64 1.13
CA LYS A 21 -9.44 -8.47 0.79
C LYS A 21 -9.69 -7.98 -0.63
N LEU A 22 -9.70 -8.87 -1.61
CA LEU A 22 -9.97 -8.51 -3.01
C LEU A 22 -11.38 -7.92 -3.17
N LEU A 23 -12.39 -8.51 -2.56
CA LEU A 23 -13.76 -8.00 -2.58
C LEU A 23 -13.87 -6.64 -1.85
N HIS A 24 -13.12 -6.45 -0.77
CA HIS A 24 -13.07 -5.17 -0.09
C HIS A 24 -12.46 -4.10 -1.00
N ILE A 25 -11.30 -4.36 -1.60
CA ILE A 25 -10.64 -3.47 -2.55
C ILE A 25 -11.60 -3.12 -3.70
N SER A 26 -12.26 -4.12 -4.30
CA SER A 26 -13.18 -3.89 -5.41
C SER A 26 -14.38 -3.00 -5.05
N ARG A 27 -14.79 -2.99 -3.78
CA ARG A 27 -15.91 -2.18 -3.26
C ARG A 27 -15.51 -0.81 -2.75
N THR A 28 -14.26 -0.59 -2.43
CA THR A 28 -13.78 0.65 -1.80
C THR A 28 -12.94 1.51 -2.74
N GLU A 29 -12.28 0.89 -3.73
CA GLU A 29 -11.43 1.62 -4.65
C GLU A 29 -12.23 2.19 -5.83
N VAL A 30 -12.42 3.50 -5.83
CA VAL A 30 -13.17 4.22 -6.88
C VAL A 30 -12.55 4.00 -8.26
N ALA A 31 -11.23 3.90 -8.35
CA ALA A 31 -10.55 3.61 -9.61
C ALA A 31 -10.91 2.23 -10.19
N ILE A 32 -11.29 1.24 -9.35
CA ILE A 32 -11.81 -0.05 -9.83
C ILE A 32 -13.26 0.09 -10.30
N GLN A 33 -14.09 0.79 -9.52
CA GLN A 33 -15.52 0.88 -9.79
C GLN A 33 -15.84 1.74 -11.00
N GLU A 34 -15.22 2.91 -11.08
CA GLU A 34 -15.58 3.98 -12.03
C GLU A 34 -14.41 4.41 -12.92
N GLY A 35 -13.19 3.92 -12.65
CA GLY A 35 -12.00 4.36 -13.35
C GLY A 35 -11.91 3.81 -14.77
N GLU A 36 -11.13 4.48 -15.59
CA GLU A 36 -10.75 4.03 -16.92
C GLU A 36 -9.78 2.85 -16.82
N PHE A 37 -9.80 1.97 -17.80
CA PHE A 37 -8.94 0.81 -17.91
C PHE A 37 -7.87 1.03 -18.97
N PHE A 38 -6.63 0.63 -18.66
CA PHE A 38 -5.54 0.61 -19.63
C PHE A 38 -4.78 -0.71 -19.52
N ASP A 39 -4.81 -1.51 -20.60
CA ASP A 39 -4.05 -2.75 -20.69
C ASP A 39 -2.56 -2.45 -20.90
N LEU A 40 -1.71 -3.06 -20.08
CA LEU A 40 -0.26 -2.96 -20.21
C LEU A 40 0.38 -4.21 -20.84
N THR A 41 -0.37 -5.30 -20.97
CA THR A 41 0.17 -6.58 -21.42
C THR A 41 0.75 -6.50 -22.82
N TYR A 42 0.12 -5.71 -23.72
CA TYR A 42 0.61 -5.52 -25.08
C TYR A 42 1.97 -4.81 -25.15
N ALA A 43 2.27 -3.94 -24.19
CA ALA A 43 3.52 -3.19 -24.09
C ALA A 43 4.63 -3.99 -23.39
N ASN A 44 4.27 -5.13 -22.81
CA ASN A 44 5.14 -6.02 -22.06
C ASN A 44 5.21 -7.40 -22.74
N PRO A 45 5.91 -7.51 -23.89
CA PRO A 45 6.07 -8.78 -24.56
C PRO A 45 6.86 -9.75 -23.69
N ASN A 46 6.75 -11.05 -23.99
CA ASN A 46 7.45 -12.09 -23.25
C ASN A 46 8.97 -11.82 -23.22
N SER A 47 9.53 -11.75 -22.02
CA SER A 47 10.93 -11.43 -21.75
C SER A 47 11.41 -12.17 -20.49
N GLU A 48 12.67 -12.00 -20.13
CA GLU A 48 13.23 -12.52 -18.89
C GLU A 48 12.52 -11.94 -17.64
N HIS A 49 11.99 -10.72 -17.75
CA HIS A 49 11.43 -9.96 -16.63
C HIS A 49 9.90 -9.80 -16.68
N PHE A 50 9.25 -10.31 -17.74
CA PHE A 50 7.78 -10.35 -17.87
C PHE A 50 7.36 -11.56 -18.68
N ASP A 51 6.66 -12.50 -18.06
CA ASP A 51 6.11 -13.68 -18.72
C ASP A 51 4.68 -13.38 -19.21
N SER A 52 4.55 -12.87 -20.44
CA SER A 52 3.25 -12.51 -21.04
C SER A 52 2.27 -13.67 -21.21
N TYR A 53 2.70 -14.92 -21.02
CA TYR A 53 1.83 -16.10 -21.02
C TYR A 53 1.22 -16.41 -19.65
N ARG A 54 1.85 -15.92 -18.58
CA ARG A 54 1.46 -16.21 -17.18
C ARG A 54 1.31 -14.98 -16.31
N GLU A 55 1.64 -13.81 -16.83
CA GLU A 55 1.48 -12.55 -16.14
C GLU A 55 0.54 -11.63 -16.91
N PHE A 56 -0.29 -10.91 -16.20
CA PHE A 56 -1.20 -9.93 -16.76
C PHE A 56 -1.06 -8.63 -16.00
N ALA A 57 -0.77 -7.54 -16.71
CA ALA A 57 -0.61 -6.21 -16.12
C ALA A 57 -1.58 -5.21 -16.75
N PHE A 58 -2.20 -4.40 -15.92
CA PHE A 58 -3.08 -3.33 -16.35
C PHE A 58 -3.15 -2.21 -15.31
N MET A 59 -3.63 -1.07 -15.73
CA MET A 59 -3.91 0.05 -14.83
C MET A 59 -5.38 0.44 -14.83
N ARG A 60 -5.80 1.03 -13.72
CA ARG A 60 -7.09 1.70 -13.55
C ARG A 60 -6.83 3.12 -13.06
N LYS A 61 -7.50 4.12 -13.62
CA LYS A 61 -7.36 5.51 -13.21
C LYS A 61 -8.70 6.17 -13.01
N LYS A 62 -8.86 6.84 -11.88
CA LYS A 62 -9.98 7.76 -11.61
C LYS A 62 -9.39 9.02 -10.98
N ASP A 63 -9.59 10.15 -11.64
CA ASP A 63 -9.03 11.45 -11.24
C ASP A 63 -7.50 11.35 -11.03
N ASN A 64 -6.99 11.64 -9.85
CA ASN A 64 -5.57 11.53 -9.52
C ASN A 64 -5.17 10.14 -8.98
N VAL A 65 -6.12 9.26 -8.70
CA VAL A 65 -5.84 7.92 -8.16
C VAL A 65 -5.58 6.94 -9.28
N VAL A 66 -4.43 6.28 -9.22
CA VAL A 66 -4.04 5.22 -10.16
C VAL A 66 -3.79 3.93 -9.40
N LEU A 67 -4.25 2.85 -9.97
CA LEU A 67 -3.95 1.48 -9.53
C LEU A 67 -3.16 0.80 -10.65
N LEU A 68 -1.97 0.30 -10.33
CA LEU A 68 -1.24 -0.67 -11.15
C LEU A 68 -1.56 -2.06 -10.59
N ILE A 69 -2.14 -2.92 -11.42
CA ILE A 69 -2.49 -4.28 -11.06
C ILE A 69 -1.64 -5.25 -11.88
N VAL A 70 -1.00 -6.20 -11.19
CA VAL A 70 -0.19 -7.23 -11.82
C VAL A 70 -0.62 -8.58 -11.26
N ALA A 71 -1.09 -9.48 -12.11
CA ALA A 71 -1.47 -10.85 -11.75
C ALA A 71 -0.43 -11.84 -12.24
N ASN A 72 -0.12 -12.83 -11.41
CA ASN A 72 0.82 -13.90 -11.71
C ASN A 72 0.11 -15.26 -11.61
N PHE A 73 -0.01 -15.96 -12.71
CA PHE A 73 -0.63 -17.28 -12.83
C PHE A 73 0.40 -18.42 -12.77
N SER A 74 1.67 -18.11 -12.46
CA SER A 74 2.70 -19.13 -12.29
C SER A 74 2.74 -19.66 -10.84
N ASN A 75 3.34 -20.83 -10.67
CA ASN A 75 3.53 -21.46 -9.35
C ASN A 75 4.73 -20.90 -8.56
N GLU A 76 5.36 -19.86 -9.07
CA GLU A 76 6.53 -19.22 -8.45
C GLU A 76 6.26 -17.74 -8.22
N LYS A 77 6.83 -17.22 -7.13
CA LYS A 77 6.90 -15.78 -6.88
C LYS A 77 7.77 -15.13 -7.96
N LYS A 78 7.31 -14.02 -8.53
CA LYS A 78 8.01 -13.30 -9.61
C LYS A 78 8.38 -11.89 -9.17
N ASP A 79 9.59 -11.48 -9.55
CA ASP A 79 9.98 -10.07 -9.61
C ASP A 79 9.80 -9.62 -11.06
N THR A 80 8.80 -8.81 -11.28
CA THR A 80 8.28 -8.47 -12.62
C THR A 80 8.58 -7.02 -12.94
N ASP A 81 9.10 -6.76 -14.13
CA ASP A 81 9.34 -5.42 -14.66
C ASP A 81 8.18 -5.05 -15.61
N VAL A 82 7.32 -4.14 -15.16
CA VAL A 82 6.16 -3.68 -15.95
C VAL A 82 6.48 -2.35 -16.61
N ILE A 83 6.54 -2.33 -17.92
CA ILE A 83 6.71 -1.11 -18.71
C ILE A 83 5.36 -0.40 -18.82
N ILE A 84 5.33 0.88 -18.46
CA ILE A 84 4.20 1.77 -18.72
C ILE A 84 4.55 2.58 -19.98
N PRO A 85 3.87 2.31 -21.12
CA PRO A 85 4.25 2.89 -22.40
C PRO A 85 3.90 4.37 -22.51
N SER A 86 4.60 5.09 -23.40
CA SER A 86 4.30 6.49 -23.76
C SER A 86 2.83 6.73 -24.07
N HIS A 87 2.19 5.79 -24.75
CA HIS A 87 0.76 5.87 -25.07
C HIS A 87 -0.13 5.97 -23.79
N ALA A 88 0.23 5.30 -22.69
CA ALA A 88 -0.50 5.43 -21.43
C ALA A 88 -0.29 6.82 -20.80
N PHE A 89 0.94 7.34 -20.88
CA PHE A 89 1.25 8.67 -20.42
C PHE A 89 0.50 9.76 -21.20
N ASP A 90 0.45 9.64 -22.51
CA ASP A 90 -0.28 10.56 -23.38
C ASP A 90 -1.79 10.50 -23.13
N PHE A 91 -2.35 9.27 -23.08
CA PHE A 91 -3.79 9.05 -22.94
C PHE A 91 -4.35 9.58 -21.62
N TRP A 92 -3.62 9.40 -20.51
CA TRP A 92 -4.05 9.85 -19.19
C TRP A 92 -3.35 11.12 -18.69
N HIS A 93 -2.50 11.73 -19.52
CA HIS A 93 -1.68 12.89 -19.14
C HIS A 93 -0.90 12.62 -17.83
N LEU A 94 -0.26 11.44 -17.75
CA LEU A 94 0.50 11.05 -16.58
C LEU A 94 1.77 11.89 -16.46
N PRO A 95 2.09 12.43 -15.28
CA PRO A 95 3.38 13.08 -15.07
C PRO A 95 4.48 12.05 -14.87
N GLU A 96 5.68 12.34 -15.35
CA GLU A 96 6.86 11.61 -14.91
C GLU A 96 7.22 12.06 -13.49
N MET A 97 7.18 11.14 -12.54
CA MET A 97 7.42 11.46 -11.14
C MET A 97 7.74 10.23 -10.31
N LYS A 98 8.42 10.44 -9.20
CA LYS A 98 8.50 9.43 -8.14
C LYS A 98 7.25 9.51 -7.28
N VAL A 99 6.62 8.38 -7.04
CA VAL A 99 5.42 8.27 -6.21
C VAL A 99 5.61 7.23 -5.12
N VAL A 100 4.96 7.45 -3.99
CA VAL A 100 4.80 6.41 -2.97
C VAL A 100 3.53 5.64 -3.28
N SER A 101 3.67 4.35 -3.50
CA SER A 101 2.58 3.44 -3.78
C SER A 101 2.29 2.56 -2.57
N GLN A 102 1.02 2.34 -2.26
CA GLN A 102 0.60 1.34 -1.29
C GLN A 102 0.15 0.07 -2.01
N GLU A 103 0.76 -1.06 -1.69
CA GLU A 103 0.26 -2.37 -2.11
C GLU A 103 -0.92 -2.77 -1.20
N LEU A 104 -2.13 -2.80 -1.76
CA LEU A 104 -3.38 -2.86 -0.99
C LEU A 104 -3.64 -4.20 -0.30
N LEU A 105 -3.10 -5.31 -0.81
CA LEU A 105 -3.30 -6.63 -0.19
C LEU A 105 -2.43 -6.83 1.05
N SER A 106 -1.21 -6.31 1.03
CA SER A 106 -0.26 -6.40 2.15
C SER A 106 -0.25 -5.16 3.05
N GLY A 107 -0.73 -4.02 2.53
CA GLY A 107 -0.66 -2.71 3.18
C GLY A 107 0.73 -2.06 3.14
N LYS A 108 1.71 -2.67 2.47
CA LYS A 108 3.09 -2.16 2.39
C LYS A 108 3.20 -1.00 1.42
N PHE A 109 4.17 -0.11 1.69
CA PHE A 109 4.48 1.02 0.83
C PHE A 109 5.74 0.76 0.01
N PHE A 110 5.74 1.25 -1.23
CA PHE A 110 6.84 1.13 -2.19
C PHE A 110 7.07 2.46 -2.89
N ASN A 111 8.33 2.77 -3.16
CA ASN A 111 8.68 3.90 -4.02
C ASN A 111 8.68 3.42 -5.47
N LEU A 112 7.85 4.04 -6.30
CA LEU A 112 7.81 3.78 -7.73
C LEU A 112 8.33 5.00 -8.48
N ASP A 113 9.16 4.77 -9.50
CA ASP A 113 9.61 5.82 -10.43
C ASP A 113 8.79 5.70 -11.72
N LEU A 114 7.77 6.54 -11.85
CA LEU A 114 6.92 6.59 -13.02
C LEU A 114 7.63 7.36 -14.11
N ARG A 115 8.09 6.67 -15.14
CA ARG A 115 8.71 7.24 -16.33
C ARG A 115 8.15 6.58 -17.57
N CYS A 116 8.00 7.38 -18.60
CA CYS A 116 7.59 6.94 -19.90
C CYS A 116 8.53 5.84 -20.43
N ASP A 117 7.96 4.76 -20.94
CA ASP A 117 8.67 3.61 -21.52
C ASP A 117 9.72 2.98 -20.59
N SER A 118 9.62 3.21 -19.29
CA SER A 118 10.50 2.63 -18.28
C SER A 118 9.78 1.58 -17.46
N ALA A 119 10.55 0.60 -16.97
CA ALA A 119 10.00 -0.48 -16.16
C ALA A 119 9.76 -0.05 -14.71
N VAL A 120 8.60 -0.40 -14.19
CA VAL A 120 8.28 -0.40 -12.76
C VAL A 120 8.48 -1.82 -12.25
N ARG A 121 9.44 -2.03 -11.35
CA ARG A 121 9.69 -3.35 -10.75
C ARG A 121 8.77 -3.61 -9.58
N VAL A 122 8.06 -4.73 -9.64
CA VAL A 122 7.15 -5.19 -8.59
C VAL A 122 7.35 -6.66 -8.30
N THR A 123 7.07 -7.07 -7.08
CA THR A 123 7.11 -8.48 -6.67
C THR A 123 5.69 -9.01 -6.53
N VAL A 124 5.37 -10.11 -7.22
CA VAL A 124 4.04 -10.72 -7.23
C VAL A 124 4.12 -12.16 -6.74
N PRO A 125 3.29 -12.58 -5.77
CA PRO A 125 3.31 -13.95 -5.26
C PRO A 125 2.87 -14.97 -6.30
N ALA A 126 3.23 -16.24 -6.08
CA ALA A 126 2.72 -17.36 -6.88
C ALA A 126 1.20 -17.41 -6.82
N TYR A 127 0.54 -17.65 -7.95
CA TYR A 127 -0.92 -17.70 -8.10
C TYR A 127 -1.64 -16.52 -7.42
N GLY A 128 -1.05 -15.33 -7.51
CA GLY A 128 -1.53 -14.15 -6.81
C GLY A 128 -1.47 -12.89 -7.64
N CYS A 129 -1.70 -11.77 -7.00
CA CYS A 129 -1.60 -10.45 -7.61
C CYS A 129 -1.02 -9.42 -6.66
N GLY A 130 -0.54 -8.32 -7.23
CA GLY A 130 -0.23 -7.07 -6.55
C GLY A 130 -1.18 -5.98 -7.02
N VAL A 131 -1.66 -5.15 -6.09
CA VAL A 131 -2.52 -4.01 -6.38
C VAL A 131 -1.87 -2.77 -5.78
N PHE A 132 -1.18 -2.00 -6.61
CA PHE A 132 -0.37 -0.86 -6.22
C PHE A 132 -1.13 0.43 -6.47
N LYS A 133 -1.55 1.09 -5.38
CA LYS A 133 -2.28 2.37 -5.41
C LYS A 133 -1.33 3.53 -5.21
N PHE A 134 -1.44 4.55 -6.04
CA PHE A 134 -0.75 5.82 -5.87
C PHE A 134 -1.61 7.00 -6.32
N ASP A 135 -1.29 8.18 -5.80
CA ASP A 135 -2.01 9.41 -6.07
C ASP A 135 -1.07 10.43 -6.75
N LEU A 136 -1.46 10.88 -7.94
CA LEU A 136 -0.68 11.80 -8.76
C LEU A 136 -0.67 13.25 -8.22
N SER A 137 -1.60 13.59 -7.32
CA SER A 137 -1.64 14.93 -6.70
C SER A 137 -0.60 15.09 -5.59
N MET A 138 -0.08 13.98 -5.06
CA MET A 138 0.86 14.00 -3.94
C MET A 138 2.28 14.28 -4.44
N LYS A 139 2.79 15.47 -4.14
CA LYS A 139 4.19 15.80 -4.40
C LYS A 139 5.10 15.04 -3.44
N ASN A 140 6.28 14.62 -3.93
CA ASN A 140 7.28 13.84 -3.19
C ASN A 140 7.66 14.35 -1.78
N ASN A 141 7.28 15.57 -1.40
CA ASN A 141 7.58 16.15 -0.09
C ASN A 141 6.58 15.79 1.02
N ASP A 142 5.42 15.22 0.68
CA ASP A 142 4.39 14.90 1.68
C ASP A 142 4.60 13.53 2.35
N TYR A 143 5.52 12.72 1.80
CA TYR A 143 5.93 11.43 2.36
C TYR A 143 7.46 11.32 2.45
N LEU A 144 8.10 12.22 3.18
CA LEU A 144 9.40 11.91 3.77
C LEU A 144 9.17 10.89 4.91
N PHE A 145 8.79 9.69 4.54
CA PHE A 145 9.08 8.56 5.41
C PHE A 145 10.60 8.42 5.45
N ASN A 146 11.16 8.74 6.61
CA ASN A 146 12.51 8.38 6.92
C ASN A 146 12.76 6.94 6.44
N GLU A 147 13.67 6.74 5.50
CA GLU A 147 14.24 5.44 5.15
C GLU A 147 15.03 4.89 6.35
N HIS A 148 14.32 4.59 7.41
CA HIS A 148 14.82 3.70 8.45
C HIS A 148 14.07 2.39 8.27
N ASN A 149 14.80 1.36 7.84
CA ASN A 149 14.44 -0.06 7.87
C ASN A 149 14.03 -0.47 9.31
N LYS A 150 12.84 -0.04 9.76
CA LYS A 150 12.30 -0.39 11.06
C LYS A 150 10.99 -1.11 10.80
N GLU A 151 10.99 -2.38 11.17
CA GLU A 151 9.76 -3.16 11.22
C GLU A 151 8.72 -2.36 12.02
N GLU A 152 7.60 -2.03 11.38
CA GLU A 152 6.46 -1.44 12.07
C GLU A 152 6.07 -2.37 13.22
N PHE A 153 6.03 -1.80 14.41
CA PHE A 153 5.59 -2.52 15.60
C PHE A 153 4.19 -2.00 15.99
N PRO A 154 3.11 -2.63 15.50
CA PRO A 154 1.74 -2.17 15.73
C PRO A 154 1.39 -1.84 17.18
N PRO A 155 1.89 -2.59 18.21
CA PRO A 155 1.67 -2.22 19.60
C PRO A 155 2.24 -0.85 20.00
N ALA A 156 3.34 -0.41 19.37
CA ALA A 156 3.93 0.90 19.66
C ALA A 156 3.09 2.04 19.08
N HIS A 157 2.48 1.88 17.92
CA HIS A 157 1.52 2.83 17.35
C HIS A 157 0.26 2.95 18.20
N THR A 158 -0.27 1.84 18.69
CA THR A 158 -1.40 1.86 19.61
C THR A 158 -1.04 2.60 20.91
N ALA A 159 0.14 2.36 21.46
CA ALA A 159 0.64 3.04 22.64
C ALA A 159 0.79 4.56 22.42
N GLU A 160 1.24 4.98 21.24
CA GLU A 160 1.29 6.40 20.86
C GLU A 160 -0.08 7.06 20.90
N HIS A 161 -1.08 6.45 20.27
CA HIS A 161 -2.44 6.98 20.27
C HIS A 161 -3.03 7.08 21.68
N LEU A 162 -2.82 6.05 22.50
CA LEU A 162 -3.27 6.05 23.89
C LEU A 162 -2.57 7.15 24.70
N LEU A 163 -1.26 7.28 24.57
CA LEU A 163 -0.51 8.32 25.28
C LEU A 163 -0.94 9.72 24.85
N ASN A 164 -1.15 9.97 23.55
CA ASN A 164 -1.70 11.25 23.09
C ASN A 164 -3.06 11.56 23.75
N GLN A 165 -3.96 10.58 23.82
CA GLN A 165 -5.26 10.76 24.48
C GLN A 165 -5.14 11.06 25.98
N VAL A 166 -4.29 10.33 26.68
CA VAL A 166 -4.02 10.55 28.12
C VAL A 166 -3.46 11.96 28.35
N MET A 167 -2.48 12.40 27.56
CA MET A 167 -1.89 13.73 27.69
C MET A 167 -2.91 14.84 27.43
N ILE A 168 -3.75 14.69 26.41
CA ILE A 168 -4.83 15.65 26.13
C ILE A 168 -5.82 15.73 27.30
N GLN A 169 -6.22 14.59 27.86
CA GLN A 169 -7.21 14.54 28.94
C GLN A 169 -6.62 15.07 30.27
N MET A 170 -5.38 14.76 30.60
CA MET A 170 -4.77 15.15 31.87
C MET A 170 -4.28 16.59 31.88
N PHE A 171 -3.69 17.06 30.78
CA PHE A 171 -3.02 18.36 30.72
C PHE A 171 -3.70 19.39 29.84
N HIS A 172 -4.83 19.02 29.17
CA HIS A 172 -5.54 19.88 28.22
C HIS A 172 -4.60 20.51 27.17
N CYS A 173 -3.58 19.74 26.75
CA CYS A 173 -2.61 20.13 25.73
C CYS A 173 -3.01 19.59 24.36
N ASP A 174 -2.40 20.13 23.31
CA ASP A 174 -2.53 19.56 21.95
C ASP A 174 -1.81 18.22 21.83
N ARG A 175 -2.05 17.54 20.73
CA ARG A 175 -1.31 16.31 20.39
C ARG A 175 0.19 16.57 20.34
N SER A 176 0.97 15.51 20.51
CA SER A 176 2.42 15.59 20.38
C SER A 176 2.80 16.19 19.01
N TYR A 177 3.65 17.20 19.02
CA TYR A 177 4.15 17.87 17.82
C TYR A 177 5.35 17.14 17.20
N ASN A 178 5.96 16.21 17.94
CA ASN A 178 7.04 15.36 17.48
C ASN A 178 6.95 14.02 18.20
N ALA A 179 6.67 12.95 17.43
CA ALA A 179 6.63 11.58 17.92
C ALA A 179 7.64 10.74 17.14
N HIS A 180 8.51 10.04 17.85
CA HIS A 180 9.44 9.07 17.30
C HIS A 180 9.27 7.76 18.05
N ILE A 181 8.65 6.79 17.41
CA ILE A 181 8.22 5.54 18.04
C ILE A 181 9.04 4.39 17.47
N GLU A 182 9.80 3.75 18.33
CA GLU A 182 10.61 2.58 18.01
C GLU A 182 10.31 1.42 18.97
N ARG A 183 10.61 0.20 18.55
CA ARG A 183 10.43 -1.01 19.36
C ARG A 183 11.14 -0.94 20.73
N LYS A 184 12.33 -0.34 20.77
CA LYS A 184 13.17 -0.30 21.98
C LYS A 184 13.19 1.06 22.67
N LYS A 185 12.86 2.14 21.97
CA LYS A 185 12.94 3.50 22.50
C LYS A 185 11.93 4.38 21.74
N SER A 186 11.09 5.07 22.50
CA SER A 186 10.13 6.01 21.96
C SER A 186 10.32 7.37 22.60
N LYS A 187 10.14 8.43 21.82
CA LYS A 187 10.18 9.81 22.30
C LYS A 187 8.98 10.55 21.74
N MET A 188 8.22 11.19 22.63
CA MET A 188 7.12 12.07 22.27
C MET A 188 7.33 13.42 22.96
N SER A 189 6.99 14.50 22.25
CA SER A 189 7.17 15.85 22.74
C SER A 189 5.83 16.59 22.75
N PHE A 190 5.47 17.16 23.89
CA PHE A 190 4.25 17.92 24.10
C PHE A 190 4.55 19.33 24.57
N ILE A 191 3.70 20.29 24.24
CA ILE A 191 3.73 21.64 24.77
C ILE A 191 2.71 21.69 25.90
N LEU A 192 3.17 21.91 27.12
CA LEU A 192 2.32 21.98 28.32
C LEU A 192 2.27 23.41 28.86
N ASN A 193 1.09 23.79 29.32
CA ASN A 193 0.88 25.11 29.96
C ASN A 193 1.50 25.23 31.36
N HIS A 194 1.82 24.09 31.99
CA HIS A 194 2.48 24.05 33.30
C HIS A 194 3.40 22.83 33.41
N LYS A 195 4.32 22.86 34.38
CA LYS A 195 5.23 21.73 34.61
C LYS A 195 4.48 20.65 35.40
N PRO A 196 4.46 19.38 34.92
CA PRO A 196 3.83 18.29 35.67
C PRO A 196 4.43 18.13 37.08
N THR A 197 3.57 17.83 38.02
CA THR A 197 3.98 17.48 39.40
C THR A 197 4.22 15.97 39.50
N ARG A 198 4.82 15.54 40.63
CA ARG A 198 5.10 14.11 40.87
C ARG A 198 3.83 13.26 41.06
N GLN A 199 2.67 13.89 41.23
CA GLN A 199 1.36 13.23 41.45
C GLN A 199 0.53 13.14 40.18
N GLU A 200 0.89 13.86 39.12
CA GLU A 200 0.35 13.80 37.75
C GLU A 200 1.24 12.91 36.88
#